data_87c71fb182c7d2db8d146ca89e63b2fa
#
_entry.id   87c71fb182c7d2db8d146ca89e63b2fa
#
_cell.length_a   1.000
_cell.length_b   1.000
_cell.length_c   1.000
_cell.angle_alpha   90.00
_cell.angle_beta   90.00
_cell.angle_gamma   90.00
#
_symmetry.space_group_name_H-M   'P 1'
#
loop_
_entity.id
_entity.type
_entity.pdbx_description
1 polymer ?
#
loop_
_entity_poly.entity_id
_entity_poly.type
_entity_poly.pdbx_seq_one_letter_code
_entity_poly.pdbx_strand_id
1 'polypeptide(L)'
;MIAVRLAALAATLLLAACGVGSNLYLMDSGYSINPLEGETNAYAIEVHVNQMKQIGGDVNSAEFRRFVNERLKWHGICPTGWQPAACVKDGSCVQRTSRSVTVTGRCRAA
;
A
#
# COMPACT_ATOMS: atom_id res chain seq x y z
N MET A 1 -4.89 -5.12 -41.43
CA MET A 1 -4.96 -6.08 -40.32
C MET A 1 -3.74 -6.04 -39.41
N ILE A 2 -2.53 -6.09 -39.91
CA ILE A 2 -1.30 -6.04 -39.12
C ILE A 2 -1.17 -4.73 -38.38
N ALA A 3 -1.53 -3.61 -39.01
CA ALA A 3 -1.48 -2.29 -38.38
C ALA A 3 -2.44 -2.16 -37.20
N VAL A 4 -3.61 -2.77 -37.30
CA VAL A 4 -4.60 -2.76 -36.22
C VAL A 4 -4.09 -3.55 -35.00
N ARG A 5 -3.44 -4.67 -35.25
CA ARG A 5 -2.86 -5.48 -34.17
C ARG A 5 -1.72 -4.76 -33.45
N LEU A 6 -0.89 -4.06 -34.21
CA LEU A 6 0.20 -3.26 -33.63
C LEU A 6 -0.35 -2.12 -32.78
N ALA A 7 -1.40 -1.47 -33.23
CA ALA A 7 -2.04 -0.41 -32.47
C ALA A 7 -2.64 -0.94 -31.15
N ALA A 8 -3.26 -2.11 -31.19
CA ALA A 8 -3.80 -2.73 -29.99
C ALA A 8 -2.71 -3.10 -28.99
N LEU A 9 -1.59 -3.62 -29.46
CA LEU A 9 -0.45 -3.95 -28.60
C LEU A 9 0.13 -2.70 -27.96
N ALA A 10 0.28 -1.63 -28.73
CA ALA A 10 0.78 -0.36 -28.20
C ALA A 10 -0.13 0.19 -27.10
N ALA A 11 -1.45 0.13 -27.30
CA ALA A 11 -2.42 0.56 -26.31
C ALA A 11 -2.33 -0.27 -25.04
N THR A 12 -2.15 -1.59 -25.17
CA THR A 12 -2.01 -2.47 -24.02
C THR A 12 -0.73 -2.16 -23.23
N LEU A 13 0.36 -1.90 -23.90
CA LEU A 13 1.61 -1.53 -23.25
C LEU A 13 1.49 -0.20 -22.50
N LEU A 14 0.81 0.78 -23.08
CA LEU A 14 0.56 2.05 -22.42
C LEU A 14 -0.27 1.88 -21.16
N LEU A 15 -1.30 1.04 -21.20
CA LEU A 15 -2.11 0.74 -20.03
C LEU A 15 -1.29 0.06 -18.94
N ALA A 16 -0.41 -0.86 -19.30
CA ALA A 16 0.47 -1.51 -18.36
C ALA A 16 1.45 -0.52 -17.72
N ALA A 17 2.00 0.40 -18.51
CA ALA A 17 2.88 1.45 -17.98
C ALA A 17 2.13 2.37 -17.02
N CYS A 18 0.91 2.76 -17.35
CA CYS A 18 0.07 3.55 -16.45
C CYS A 18 -0.26 2.76 -15.18
N GLY A 19 -0.53 1.47 -15.31
CA GLY A 19 -0.78 0.60 -14.16
C GLY A 19 0.42 0.51 -13.23
N VAL A 20 1.63 0.42 -13.78
CA VAL A 20 2.86 0.43 -12.99
C VAL A 20 3.08 1.78 -12.33
N GLY A 21 2.83 2.87 -13.07
CA GLY A 21 2.94 4.23 -12.54
C GLY A 21 1.91 4.54 -11.47
N SER A 22 0.89 3.73 -11.34
CA SER A 22 -0.16 3.90 -10.34
C SER A 22 -0.05 2.90 -9.20
N ASN A 23 1.16 2.55 -8.77
CA ASN A 23 1.35 1.94 -7.47
C ASN A 23 0.84 2.85 -6.35
N LEU A 24 0.48 4.06 -6.75
CA LEU A 24 -0.27 5.01 -5.95
C LEU A 24 -1.78 4.84 -6.11
N TYR A 25 -2.24 3.73 -6.66
CA TYR A 25 -3.66 3.53 -6.91
C TYR A 25 -4.50 3.66 -5.65
N LEU A 26 -3.86 3.68 -4.55
CA LEU A 26 -4.54 3.77 -3.27
C LEU A 26 -4.20 5.05 -2.56
N MET A 27 -3.82 6.09 -3.31
CA MET A 27 -3.80 7.43 -2.79
C MET A 27 -5.22 7.89 -2.61
N ASP A 28 -5.79 7.52 -1.51
CA ASP A 28 -7.03 8.08 -1.05
C ASP A 28 -6.71 9.15 0.00
N SER A 29 -7.74 9.85 0.47
CA SER A 29 -7.56 10.90 1.45
C SER A 29 -6.90 10.36 2.72
N GLY A 30 -5.63 10.66 2.91
CA GLY A 30 -4.93 10.40 4.14
C GLY A 30 -4.05 9.16 4.17
N TYR A 31 -3.99 8.36 3.10
CA TYR A 31 -3.11 7.19 3.08
C TYR A 31 -2.76 6.77 1.66
N SER A 32 -1.67 5.98 1.53
CA SER A 32 -1.35 5.29 0.30
C SER A 32 -0.84 3.88 0.60
N ILE A 33 -1.05 2.97 -0.33
CA ILE A 33 -0.61 1.58 -0.22
C ILE A 33 0.29 1.29 -1.42
N ASN A 34 1.52 0.88 -1.15
CA ASN A 34 2.52 0.66 -2.18
C ASN A 34 3.09 -0.76 -2.06
N PRO A 35 3.03 -1.56 -3.13
CA PRO A 35 3.67 -2.87 -3.10
C PRO A 35 5.18 -2.72 -2.89
N LEU A 36 5.76 -3.62 -2.12
CA LEU A 36 7.20 -3.68 -1.97
C LEU A 36 7.80 -4.38 -3.18
N GLU A 37 8.74 -3.71 -3.82
CA GLU A 37 9.37 -4.23 -5.02
C GLU A 37 10.15 -5.51 -4.70
N GLY A 38 9.97 -6.51 -5.54
CA GLY A 38 10.67 -7.79 -5.39
C GLY A 38 10.09 -8.72 -4.34
N GLU A 39 9.02 -8.33 -3.64
CA GLU A 39 8.39 -9.16 -2.62
C GLU A 39 6.93 -9.41 -2.95
N THR A 40 6.46 -10.60 -2.63
CA THR A 40 5.08 -11.01 -2.85
C THR A 40 4.26 -10.74 -1.59
N ASN A 41 3.07 -10.16 -1.78
CA ASN A 41 2.13 -9.89 -0.69
C ASN A 41 2.71 -9.00 0.43
N ALA A 42 3.65 -8.13 0.08
CA ALA A 42 4.27 -7.20 1.00
C ALA A 42 3.98 -5.77 0.55
N TYR A 43 3.63 -4.91 1.49
CA TYR A 43 3.18 -3.55 1.20
C TYR A 43 3.75 -2.55 2.18
N ALA A 44 4.08 -1.37 1.67
CA ALA A 44 4.39 -0.21 2.49
C ALA A 44 3.13 0.65 2.58
N ILE A 45 2.72 0.95 3.79
CA ILE A 45 1.53 1.74 4.07
C ILE A 45 1.98 3.11 4.56
N GLU A 46 1.67 4.13 3.78
CA GLU A 46 1.94 5.51 4.17
C GLU A 46 0.64 6.13 4.66
N VAL A 47 0.67 6.69 5.87
CA VAL A 47 -0.50 7.32 6.47
C VAL A 47 -0.16 8.77 6.77
N HIS A 48 -0.98 9.68 6.31
CA HIS A 48 -0.84 11.11 6.58
C HIS A 48 -0.91 11.41 8.08
N VAL A 49 -0.14 12.39 8.50
CA VAL A 49 -0.09 12.78 9.91
C VAL A 49 -1.46 13.13 10.48
N ASN A 50 -2.33 13.75 9.68
CA ASN A 50 -3.69 14.08 10.11
C ASN A 50 -4.53 12.83 10.34
N GLN A 51 -4.38 11.83 9.48
CA GLN A 51 -5.06 10.55 9.64
C GLN A 51 -4.51 9.79 10.84
N MET A 52 -3.21 9.83 11.05
CA MET A 52 -2.58 9.22 12.23
C MET A 52 -3.13 9.81 13.54
N LYS A 53 -3.34 11.10 13.58
CA LYS A 53 -3.95 11.75 14.76
C LYS A 53 -5.34 11.22 15.04
N GLN A 54 -6.13 10.96 14.00
CA GLN A 54 -7.50 10.43 14.15
C GLN A 54 -7.52 9.01 14.71
N ILE A 55 -6.48 8.24 14.46
CA ILE A 55 -6.38 6.85 14.91
C ILE A 55 -5.42 6.66 16.08
N GLY A 56 -5.06 7.74 16.76
CA GLY A 56 -4.28 7.69 18.00
C GLY A 56 -2.78 7.86 17.86
N GLY A 57 -2.24 7.96 16.66
CA GLY A 57 -0.83 8.26 16.43
C GLY A 57 0.17 7.14 16.62
N ASP A 58 -0.26 5.96 17.05
CA ASP A 58 0.63 4.84 17.37
C ASP A 58 0.54 3.74 16.32
N VAL A 59 1.63 3.51 15.59
CA VAL A 59 1.69 2.47 14.55
C VAL A 59 1.64 1.05 15.11
N ASN A 60 1.85 0.88 16.42
CA ASN A 60 1.78 -0.43 17.08
C ASN A 60 0.43 -0.67 17.74
N SER A 61 -0.53 0.23 17.60
CA SER A 61 -1.83 0.11 18.22
C SER A 61 -2.74 -0.84 17.46
N ALA A 62 -3.75 -1.37 18.14
CA ALA A 62 -4.80 -2.16 17.53
C ALA A 62 -5.62 -1.32 16.55
N GLU A 63 -5.83 -0.05 16.86
CA GLU A 63 -6.54 0.90 16.01
C GLU A 63 -5.83 1.10 14.67
N PHE A 64 -4.52 1.23 14.69
CA PHE A 64 -3.73 1.35 13.48
C PHE A 64 -3.84 0.08 12.62
N ARG A 65 -3.68 -1.08 13.23
CA ARG A 65 -3.80 -2.35 12.50
C ARG A 65 -5.20 -2.51 11.90
N ARG A 66 -6.23 -2.14 12.64
CA ARG A 66 -7.60 -2.19 12.14
C ARG A 66 -7.79 -1.26 10.95
N PHE A 67 -7.29 -0.04 11.07
CA PHE A 67 -7.35 0.94 9.98
C PHE A 67 -6.71 0.38 8.71
N VAL A 68 -5.50 -0.12 8.81
CA VAL A 68 -4.77 -0.67 7.66
C VAL A 68 -5.52 -1.85 7.06
N ASN A 69 -5.95 -2.78 7.88
CA ASN A 69 -6.66 -3.99 7.41
C ASN A 69 -7.97 -3.63 6.70
N GLU A 70 -8.72 -2.68 7.21
CA GLU A 70 -9.95 -2.24 6.58
C GLU A 70 -9.69 -1.60 5.22
N ARG A 71 -8.66 -0.76 5.12
CA ARG A 71 -8.32 -0.10 3.87
C ARG A 71 -7.83 -1.09 2.82
N LEU A 72 -6.97 -2.01 3.22
CA LEU A 72 -6.51 -3.08 2.32
C LEU A 72 -7.67 -3.92 1.81
N LYS A 73 -8.57 -4.29 2.70
CA LYS A 73 -9.75 -5.08 2.36
C LYS A 73 -10.65 -4.35 1.36
N TRP A 74 -10.83 -3.06 1.53
CA TRP A 74 -11.58 -2.23 0.60
C TRP A 74 -11.05 -2.32 -0.83
N HIS A 75 -9.74 -2.47 -0.95
CA HIS A 75 -9.07 -2.53 -2.25
C HIS A 75 -8.80 -3.97 -2.70
N GLY A 76 -9.36 -4.95 -2.02
CA GLY A 76 -9.17 -6.35 -2.37
C GLY A 76 -7.77 -6.88 -2.11
N ILE A 77 -7.04 -6.25 -1.20
CA ILE A 77 -5.66 -6.62 -0.87
C ILE A 77 -5.65 -7.29 0.50
N CYS A 78 -4.83 -8.32 0.66
CA CYS A 78 -4.68 -9.06 1.92
C CYS A 78 -6.02 -9.58 2.46
N PRO A 79 -6.71 -10.48 1.72
CA PRO A 79 -8.04 -10.94 2.16
C PRO A 79 -8.03 -11.64 3.51
N THR A 80 -6.89 -12.19 3.92
CA THR A 80 -6.73 -12.85 5.23
C THR A 80 -6.12 -11.94 6.29
N GLY A 81 -5.94 -10.67 5.95
CA GLY A 81 -5.38 -9.67 6.86
C GLY A 81 -3.93 -9.32 6.55
N TRP A 82 -3.48 -8.23 7.13
CA TRP A 82 -2.13 -7.70 7.01
C TRP A 82 -1.48 -7.66 8.38
N GLN A 83 -0.19 -7.89 8.42
CA GLN A 83 0.59 -7.89 9.64
C GLN A 83 1.82 -7.01 9.47
N PRO A 84 2.08 -6.08 10.40
CA PRO A 84 3.29 -5.28 10.35
C PRO A 84 4.54 -6.16 10.43
N ALA A 85 5.60 -5.72 9.76
CA ALA A 85 6.90 -6.38 9.90
C ALA A 85 7.38 -6.27 11.35
N ALA A 86 8.17 -7.25 11.79
CA ALA A 86 8.67 -7.28 13.16
C ALA A 86 9.45 -6.01 13.54
N CYS A 87 10.16 -5.42 12.58
CA CYS A 87 10.91 -4.19 12.77
C CYS A 87 10.05 -2.95 13.03
N VAL A 88 8.74 -3.04 12.82
CA VAL A 88 7.83 -1.93 13.17
C VAL A 88 7.74 -1.75 14.68
N LYS A 89 7.80 -2.83 15.45
CA LYS A 89 7.72 -2.81 16.90
C LYS A 89 8.83 -1.96 17.53
N ASP A 90 10.05 -2.10 17.05
CA ASP A 90 11.20 -1.36 17.58
C ASP A 90 11.42 -0.03 16.86
N GLY A 91 10.62 0.25 15.83
CA GLY A 91 10.71 1.49 15.07
C GLY A 91 11.76 1.49 13.97
N SER A 92 12.53 0.42 13.81
CA SER A 92 13.67 0.41 12.87
C SER A 92 13.23 0.46 11.40
N CYS A 93 12.01 0.06 11.08
CA CYS A 93 11.47 0.16 9.72
C CYS A 93 10.26 1.09 9.63
N VAL A 94 10.11 2.00 10.58
CA VAL A 94 9.09 3.04 10.54
C VAL A 94 9.73 4.32 10.02
N GLN A 95 9.23 4.82 8.91
CA GLN A 95 9.73 6.05 8.32
C GLN A 95 8.77 7.18 8.65
N ARG A 96 9.29 8.23 9.27
CA ARG A 96 8.49 9.39 9.63
C ARG A 96 8.98 10.61 8.90
N THR A 97 8.05 11.35 8.32
CA THR A 97 8.31 12.66 7.75
C THR A 97 7.42 13.68 8.46
N SER A 98 7.55 14.96 8.10
CA SER A 98 6.65 15.98 8.62
C SER A 98 5.19 15.79 8.17
N ARG A 99 4.96 14.97 7.14
CA ARG A 99 3.65 14.81 6.52
C ARG A 99 3.04 13.45 6.72
N SER A 100 3.86 12.42 6.95
CA SER A 100 3.36 11.05 6.94
C SER A 100 4.22 10.11 7.76
N VAL A 101 3.66 8.95 8.04
CA VAL A 101 4.35 7.82 8.65
C VAL A 101 4.19 6.64 7.71
N THR A 102 5.28 5.95 7.41
CA THR A 102 5.27 4.78 6.54
C THR A 102 5.73 3.55 7.31
N VAL A 103 4.94 2.50 7.22
CA VAL A 103 5.27 1.19 7.81
C VAL A 103 5.17 0.11 6.75
N THR A 104 5.94 -0.95 6.93
CA THR A 104 5.91 -2.10 6.03
C THR A 104 5.29 -3.31 6.72
N GLY A 105 4.75 -4.20 5.93
CA GLY A 105 4.17 -5.42 6.43
C GLY A 105 3.78 -6.37 5.30
N ARG A 106 3.19 -7.50 5.67
CA ARG A 106 2.83 -8.55 4.73
C ARG A 106 1.41 -9.02 4.95
N CYS A 107 0.80 -9.50 3.88
CA CYS A 107 -0.46 -10.23 4.01
C CYS A 107 -0.22 -11.50 4.82
N ARG A 108 -1.16 -11.83 5.68
CA ARG A 108 -1.13 -13.10 6.40
C ARG A 108 -1.31 -14.25 5.43
N ALA A 109 -0.66 -15.37 5.70
CA ALA A 109 -0.87 -16.58 4.92
C ALA A 109 -2.30 -17.07 5.06
N ALA A 110 -2.81 -17.66 3.99
CA ALA A 110 -4.16 -18.21 3.98
C ALA A 110 -4.26 -19.44 4.88
#